data_9a41d0c1093c804c73ee6a82a0af619a
#
_entry.id   9a41d0c1093c804c73ee6a82a0af619a
#
_cell.length_a   1.000
_cell.length_b   1.000
_cell.length_c   1.000
_cell.angle_alpha   90.00
_cell.angle_beta   90.00
_cell.angle_gamma   90.00
#
_symmetry.space_group_name_H-M   'P 1'
#
loop_
_entity.id
_entity.type
_entity.pdbx_description
1 polymer ?
#
loop_
_entity_poly.entity_id
_entity_poly.type
_entity_poly.pdbx_seq_one_letter_code
_entity_poly.pdbx_strand_id
1 'polypeptide(L)'
;QKNSIDDYLKLIEALKKETFDIDVRFGLEVCYTPETESLLSSILKNYHFDFLVGSVHSVNGYLYDMDAFSKILLWNKNDPSDIYKSYYDSIEKLIQSNLFDQVGHPDVIKMYSIDPGYDLHPTYHHIASLAKEYNIKMEDNTKAHYSYHHPDVGLNDDFRNILKENNVQIVTASDAHYPSDVARCFELLDPR
;
A
#
# COMPACT_ATOMS: atom_id res chain seq x y z
N GLN A 1 -21.67 13.59 3.91
CA GLN A 1 -21.68 12.87 5.21
C GLN A 1 -20.37 12.08 5.26
N LYS A 2 -19.52 12.33 6.26
CA LYS A 2 -18.35 11.47 6.49
C LYS A 2 -18.88 10.17 7.09
N ASN A 3 -18.70 9.04 6.40
CA ASN A 3 -18.96 7.73 6.97
C ASN A 3 -17.97 7.50 8.11
N SER A 4 -18.46 7.08 9.25
CA SER A 4 -17.61 6.74 10.41
C SER A 4 -17.18 5.27 10.32
N ILE A 5 -16.13 4.90 11.06
CA ILE A 5 -15.75 3.49 11.22
C ILE A 5 -16.95 2.69 11.77
N ASP A 6 -17.71 3.27 12.69
CA ASP A 6 -18.89 2.62 13.27
C ASP A 6 -19.97 2.34 12.23
N ASP A 7 -20.18 3.24 11.25
CA ASP A 7 -21.14 2.99 10.16
C ASP A 7 -20.65 1.88 9.21
N TYR A 8 -19.35 1.82 8.95
CA TYR A 8 -18.73 0.73 8.20
C TYR A 8 -18.89 -0.61 8.94
N LEU A 9 -18.65 -0.66 10.25
CA LEU A 9 -18.82 -1.88 11.04
C LEU A 9 -20.26 -2.37 11.08
N LYS A 10 -21.25 -1.48 11.16
CA LYS A 10 -22.69 -1.87 11.04
C LYS A 10 -23.00 -2.52 9.69
N LEU A 11 -22.41 -1.99 8.61
CA LEU A 11 -22.54 -2.60 7.28
C LEU A 11 -21.91 -4.00 7.25
N ILE A 12 -20.69 -4.14 7.79
CA ILE A 12 -20.00 -5.44 7.91
C ILE A 12 -20.85 -6.45 8.68
N GLU A 13 -21.42 -6.06 9.83
CA GLU A 13 -22.27 -6.94 10.64
C GLU A 13 -23.51 -7.40 9.88
N ALA A 14 -24.08 -6.55 9.03
CA ALA A 14 -25.19 -6.92 8.16
C ALA A 14 -24.74 -7.91 7.09
N LEU A 15 -23.61 -7.64 6.41
CA LEU A 15 -23.07 -8.49 5.36
C LEU A 15 -22.59 -9.86 5.87
N LYS A 16 -22.06 -9.95 7.08
CA LYS A 16 -21.64 -11.23 7.71
C LYS A 16 -22.81 -12.20 7.93
N LYS A 17 -24.07 -11.73 7.85
CA LYS A 17 -25.27 -12.57 7.91
C LYS A 17 -25.66 -13.19 6.56
N GLU A 18 -25.10 -12.64 5.48
CA GLU A 18 -25.32 -13.18 4.13
C GLU A 18 -24.43 -14.40 3.90
N THR A 19 -24.85 -15.26 2.99
CA THR A 19 -24.05 -16.42 2.55
C THR A 19 -23.37 -16.08 1.23
N PHE A 20 -22.05 -16.24 1.17
CA PHE A 20 -21.25 -16.03 -0.03
C PHE A 20 -20.59 -17.34 -0.46
N ASP A 21 -20.39 -17.51 -1.77
CA ASP A 21 -19.65 -18.64 -2.33
C ASP A 21 -18.12 -18.47 -2.22
N ILE A 22 -17.67 -17.36 -1.62
CA ILE A 22 -16.27 -17.01 -1.40
C ILE A 22 -16.04 -16.63 0.07
N ASP A 23 -14.79 -16.71 0.52
CA ASP A 23 -14.38 -16.21 1.84
C ASP A 23 -14.30 -14.68 1.80
N VAL A 24 -15.25 -14.01 2.46
CA VAL A 24 -15.31 -12.56 2.54
C VAL A 24 -14.68 -12.09 3.86
N ARG A 25 -13.60 -11.34 3.75
CA ARG A 25 -12.90 -10.73 4.89
C ARG A 25 -13.09 -9.22 4.88
N PHE A 26 -13.27 -8.67 6.06
CA PHE A 26 -13.51 -7.25 6.23
C PHE A 26 -12.28 -6.60 6.86
N GLY A 27 -11.64 -5.76 6.08
CA GLY A 27 -10.46 -5.03 6.47
C GLY A 27 -10.64 -3.52 6.33
N LEU A 28 -9.59 -2.82 6.64
CA LEU A 28 -9.50 -1.37 6.44
C LEU A 28 -8.13 -1.04 5.89
N GLU A 29 -8.09 -0.26 4.81
CA GLU A 29 -6.87 0.42 4.40
C GLU A 29 -6.74 1.74 5.16
N VAL A 30 -5.59 1.93 5.77
CA VAL A 30 -5.31 3.07 6.65
C VAL A 30 -4.12 3.84 6.11
N CYS A 31 -4.34 5.14 5.84
CA CYS A 31 -3.24 6.04 5.52
C CYS A 31 -2.34 6.21 6.74
N TYR A 32 -1.08 5.81 6.60
CA TYR A 32 -0.07 5.91 7.64
C TYR A 32 0.87 7.08 7.38
N THR A 33 1.17 7.82 8.42
CA THR A 33 2.33 8.69 8.51
C THR A 33 2.97 8.51 9.88
N PRO A 34 4.31 8.68 10.02
CA PRO A 34 4.98 8.55 11.31
C PRO A 34 4.35 9.42 12.42
N GLU A 35 3.89 10.62 12.05
CA GLU A 35 3.29 11.58 12.98
C GLU A 35 1.94 11.11 13.51
N THR A 36 1.22 10.28 12.77
CA THR A 36 -0.11 9.77 13.14
C THR A 36 -0.08 8.41 13.83
N GLU A 37 1.07 7.75 13.94
CA GLU A 37 1.21 6.39 14.46
C GLU A 37 0.56 6.21 15.84
N SER A 38 0.88 7.08 16.81
CA SER A 38 0.31 6.99 18.15
C SER A 38 -1.21 7.14 18.17
N LEU A 39 -1.75 8.02 17.31
CA LEU A 39 -3.18 8.22 17.13
C LEU A 39 -3.83 6.97 16.52
N LEU A 40 -3.24 6.44 15.44
CA LEU A 40 -3.72 5.22 14.78
C LEU A 40 -3.73 4.04 15.75
N SER A 41 -2.65 3.82 16.49
CA SER A 41 -2.57 2.78 17.52
C SER A 41 -3.69 2.93 18.55
N SER A 42 -3.99 4.16 18.98
CA SER A 42 -5.04 4.42 19.97
C SER A 42 -6.45 4.17 19.44
N ILE A 43 -6.68 4.40 18.14
CA ILE A 43 -7.98 4.20 17.48
C ILE A 43 -8.17 2.73 17.14
N LEU A 44 -7.22 2.13 16.41
CA LEU A 44 -7.37 0.79 15.85
C LEU A 44 -7.58 -0.29 16.92
N LYS A 45 -6.96 -0.16 18.08
CA LYS A 45 -7.17 -1.10 19.20
C LYS A 45 -8.62 -1.19 19.72
N ASN A 46 -9.47 -0.23 19.38
CA ASN A 46 -10.88 -0.23 19.79
C ASN A 46 -11.79 -0.98 18.81
N TYR A 47 -11.25 -1.46 17.69
CA TYR A 47 -12.01 -2.10 16.63
C TYR A 47 -11.42 -3.46 16.30
N HIS A 48 -12.26 -4.36 15.77
CA HIS A 48 -11.85 -5.67 15.29
C HIS A 48 -12.09 -5.76 13.78
N PHE A 49 -10.99 -5.86 13.04
CA PHE A 49 -10.99 -6.12 11.61
C PHE A 49 -10.41 -7.51 11.34
N ASP A 50 -10.80 -8.13 10.23
CA ASP A 50 -10.23 -9.41 9.81
C ASP A 50 -8.77 -9.24 9.34
N PHE A 51 -8.42 -8.04 8.83
CA PHE A 51 -7.05 -7.61 8.56
C PHE A 51 -6.97 -6.08 8.39
N LEU A 52 -5.77 -5.54 8.52
CA LEU A 52 -5.47 -4.12 8.33
C LEU A 52 -4.38 -3.94 7.28
N VAL A 53 -4.61 -3.06 6.32
CA VAL A 53 -3.64 -2.62 5.32
C VAL A 53 -3.14 -1.24 5.70
N GLY A 54 -1.82 -1.08 5.82
CA GLY A 54 -1.19 0.23 6.00
C GLY A 54 -0.65 0.74 4.68
N SER A 55 -0.95 1.99 4.33
CA SER A 55 -0.51 2.58 3.07
C SER A 55 0.09 3.98 3.28
N VAL A 56 1.15 4.27 2.55
CA VAL A 56 1.77 5.60 2.52
C VAL A 56 1.23 6.36 1.32
N HIS A 57 0.52 7.47 1.55
CA HIS A 57 -0.05 8.33 0.50
C HIS A 57 0.55 9.74 0.49
N SER A 58 1.43 10.04 1.43
CA SER A 58 2.07 11.36 1.49
C SER A 58 3.56 11.26 1.78
N VAL A 59 4.31 12.21 1.26
CA VAL A 59 5.73 12.38 1.51
C VAL A 59 5.95 13.82 1.97
N ASN A 60 6.64 14.01 3.09
CA ASN A 60 6.93 15.33 3.66
C ASN A 60 5.67 16.20 3.84
N GLY A 61 4.53 15.58 4.20
CA GLY A 61 3.25 16.27 4.39
C GLY A 61 2.48 16.62 3.11
N TYR A 62 2.98 16.19 1.94
CA TYR A 62 2.29 16.38 0.65
C TYR A 62 1.83 15.06 0.08
N LEU A 63 0.58 15.00 -0.39
CA LEU A 63 0.09 13.86 -1.15
C LEU A 63 0.87 13.76 -2.46
N TYR A 64 1.49 12.62 -2.73
CA TYR A 64 2.30 12.44 -3.95
C TYR A 64 1.47 11.97 -5.15
N ASP A 65 0.27 11.44 -4.92
CA ASP A 65 -0.63 10.81 -5.89
C ASP A 65 -1.75 11.74 -6.41
N MET A 66 -1.85 12.97 -5.90
CA MET A 66 -2.80 13.97 -6.38
C MET A 66 -2.22 14.78 -7.52
N ASP A 67 -2.61 14.48 -8.73
CA ASP A 67 -2.05 14.88 -10.03
C ASP A 67 -1.59 16.35 -10.12
N ALA A 68 -2.46 17.33 -9.96
CA ALA A 68 -2.08 18.73 -10.13
C ALA A 68 -1.27 19.29 -8.95
N PHE A 69 -1.63 18.90 -7.73
CA PHE A 69 -1.01 19.47 -6.52
C PHE A 69 0.33 18.79 -6.19
N SER A 70 0.43 17.48 -6.36
CA SER A 70 1.67 16.76 -6.09
C SER A 70 2.79 17.16 -7.05
N LYS A 71 2.48 17.36 -8.34
CA LYS A 71 3.48 17.88 -9.30
C LYS A 71 4.00 19.25 -8.92
N ILE A 72 3.13 20.16 -8.49
CA ILE A 72 3.50 21.55 -8.17
C ILE A 72 4.18 21.66 -6.80
N LEU A 73 3.67 20.96 -5.79
CA LEU A 73 4.10 21.15 -4.41
C LEU A 73 5.22 20.21 -3.97
N LEU A 74 5.28 19.01 -4.56
CA LEU A 74 6.27 18.01 -4.22
C LEU A 74 7.29 17.83 -5.35
N TRP A 75 6.90 17.27 -6.49
CA TRP A 75 7.81 16.85 -7.54
C TRP A 75 8.62 17.98 -8.19
N ASN A 76 8.01 19.15 -8.42
CA ASN A 76 8.72 20.29 -9.04
C ASN A 76 9.64 21.06 -8.07
N LYS A 77 9.55 20.79 -6.77
CA LYS A 77 10.29 21.54 -5.74
C LYS A 77 11.36 20.74 -5.02
N ASN A 78 11.35 19.43 -5.18
CA ASN A 78 12.27 18.55 -4.47
C ASN A 78 12.98 17.62 -5.45
N ASP A 79 14.15 17.17 -5.06
CA ASP A 79 14.88 16.15 -5.80
C ASP A 79 14.10 14.82 -5.75
N PRO A 80 13.89 14.13 -6.88
CA PRO A 80 13.23 12.83 -6.87
C PRO A 80 13.87 11.83 -5.90
N SER A 81 15.20 11.84 -5.77
CA SER A 81 15.89 10.92 -4.86
C SER A 81 15.48 11.15 -3.40
N ASP A 82 15.28 12.39 -2.99
CA ASP A 82 14.85 12.72 -1.63
C ASP A 82 13.38 12.32 -1.40
N ILE A 83 12.53 12.48 -2.42
CA ILE A 83 11.13 12.03 -2.37
C ILE A 83 11.07 10.51 -2.19
N TYR A 84 11.80 9.75 -3.02
CA TYR A 84 11.83 8.30 -2.93
C TYR A 84 12.39 7.80 -1.60
N LYS A 85 13.50 8.39 -1.11
CA LYS A 85 14.04 8.06 0.22
C LYS A 85 13.03 8.30 1.33
N SER A 86 12.40 9.48 1.34
CA SER A 86 11.38 9.81 2.36
C SER A 86 10.16 8.89 2.28
N TYR A 87 9.78 8.45 1.08
CA TYR A 87 8.72 7.46 0.88
C TYR A 87 9.09 6.11 1.52
N TYR A 88 10.27 5.57 1.19
CA TYR A 88 10.71 4.28 1.73
C TYR A 88 11.03 4.35 3.22
N ASP A 89 11.49 5.48 3.75
CA ASP A 89 11.60 5.70 5.20
C ASP A 89 10.23 5.62 5.90
N SER A 90 9.16 6.07 5.23
CA SER A 90 7.80 5.94 5.75
C SER A 90 7.29 4.51 5.67
N ILE A 91 7.61 3.76 4.60
CA ILE A 91 7.32 2.32 4.49
C ILE A 91 8.05 1.54 5.60
N GLU A 92 9.32 1.83 5.84
CA GLU A 92 10.08 1.23 6.95
C GLU A 92 9.37 1.43 8.30
N LYS A 93 9.02 2.67 8.63
CA LYS A 93 8.33 3.01 9.88
C LYS A 93 6.95 2.36 9.97
N LEU A 94 6.21 2.30 8.85
CA LEU A 94 4.94 1.58 8.79
C LEU A 94 5.12 0.11 9.17
N ILE A 95 6.12 -0.58 8.63
CA ILE A 95 6.43 -1.97 8.96
C ILE A 95 6.78 -2.10 10.45
N GLN A 96 7.67 -1.24 10.94
CA GLN A 96 8.15 -1.26 12.33
C GLN A 96 7.06 -0.91 13.34
N SER A 97 6.01 -0.18 12.93
CA SER A 97 4.86 0.15 13.81
C SER A 97 4.12 -1.10 14.30
N ASN A 98 4.20 -2.20 13.55
CA ASN A 98 3.53 -3.47 13.85
C ASN A 98 2.00 -3.31 14.06
N LEU A 99 1.40 -2.32 13.37
CA LEU A 99 -0.04 -2.02 13.44
C LEU A 99 -0.84 -2.72 12.35
N PHE A 100 -0.16 -3.23 11.32
CA PHE A 100 -0.79 -3.69 10.08
C PHE A 100 -0.39 -5.12 9.75
N ASP A 101 -1.30 -5.83 9.06
CA ASP A 101 -1.05 -7.18 8.54
C ASP A 101 -0.37 -7.16 7.17
N GLN A 102 -0.48 -6.02 6.47
CA GLN A 102 -0.09 -5.87 5.08
C GLN A 102 0.32 -4.42 4.77
N VAL A 103 1.35 -4.26 3.94
CA VAL A 103 1.70 -2.97 3.32
C VAL A 103 0.94 -2.87 1.99
N GLY A 104 0.10 -1.86 1.87
CA GLY A 104 -0.60 -1.55 0.62
C GLY A 104 0.35 -0.93 -0.40
N HIS A 105 0.27 -1.36 -1.65
CA HIS A 105 1.00 -0.82 -2.82
C HIS A 105 2.40 -0.24 -2.48
N PRO A 106 3.36 -1.05 -1.97
CA PRO A 106 4.58 -0.59 -1.32
C PRO A 106 5.58 0.15 -2.23
N ASP A 107 5.36 0.13 -3.54
CA ASP A 107 6.21 0.84 -4.52
C ASP A 107 5.43 1.79 -5.44
N VAL A 108 4.21 2.16 -5.07
CA VAL A 108 3.33 2.99 -5.90
C VAL A 108 3.88 4.39 -6.18
N ILE A 109 4.88 4.85 -5.43
CA ILE A 109 5.61 6.11 -5.69
C ILE A 109 6.13 6.20 -7.13
N LYS A 110 6.34 5.06 -7.80
CA LYS A 110 6.78 4.96 -9.20
C LYS A 110 5.71 5.35 -10.23
N MET A 111 4.45 5.52 -9.83
CA MET A 111 3.27 5.67 -10.70
C MET A 111 3.42 6.68 -11.85
N TYR A 112 4.23 7.71 -11.67
CA TYR A 112 4.49 8.72 -12.70
C TYR A 112 5.75 8.44 -13.53
N SER A 113 6.40 7.29 -13.36
CA SER A 113 7.65 6.91 -14.04
C SER A 113 8.77 7.94 -13.88
N ILE A 114 8.83 8.62 -12.72
CA ILE A 114 9.90 9.57 -12.40
C ILE A 114 11.09 8.76 -11.88
N ASP A 115 12.26 8.97 -12.50
CA ASP A 115 13.51 8.31 -12.11
C ASP A 115 13.90 8.71 -10.67
N PRO A 116 14.14 7.77 -9.76
CA PRO A 116 14.63 8.07 -8.41
C PRO A 116 16.02 8.70 -8.36
N GLY A 117 16.80 8.61 -9.44
CA GLY A 117 18.15 9.16 -9.49
C GLY A 117 19.20 8.38 -8.69
N TYR A 118 18.85 7.19 -8.17
CA TYR A 118 19.76 6.30 -7.45
C TYR A 118 19.29 4.83 -7.56
N ASP A 119 20.19 3.90 -7.22
CA ASP A 119 19.91 2.47 -7.21
C ASP A 119 18.96 2.10 -6.06
N LEU A 120 17.78 1.54 -6.39
CA LEU A 120 16.78 1.10 -5.41
C LEU A 120 17.03 -0.31 -4.86
N HIS A 121 17.94 -1.12 -5.42
CA HIS A 121 18.20 -2.48 -4.94
C HIS A 121 18.54 -2.55 -3.44
N PRO A 122 19.43 -1.69 -2.90
CA PRO A 122 19.70 -1.68 -1.45
C PRO A 122 18.45 -1.38 -0.63
N THR A 123 17.59 -0.47 -1.09
CA THR A 123 16.32 -0.12 -0.45
C THR A 123 15.37 -1.31 -0.46
N TYR A 124 15.21 -1.99 -1.60
CA TYR A 124 14.36 -3.18 -1.72
C TYR A 124 14.80 -4.32 -0.81
N HIS A 125 16.11 -4.60 -0.74
CA HIS A 125 16.66 -5.60 0.17
C HIS A 125 16.40 -5.25 1.64
N HIS A 126 16.55 -3.98 2.01
CA HIS A 126 16.26 -3.52 3.36
C HIS A 126 14.78 -3.70 3.73
N ILE A 127 13.87 -3.23 2.88
CA ILE A 127 12.43 -3.37 3.09
C ILE A 127 12.00 -4.84 3.13
N ALA A 128 12.54 -5.68 2.26
CA ALA A 128 12.24 -7.12 2.27
C ALA A 128 12.73 -7.80 3.56
N SER A 129 13.90 -7.41 4.08
CA SER A 129 14.41 -7.91 5.36
C SER A 129 13.48 -7.53 6.52
N LEU A 130 13.03 -6.28 6.57
CA LEU A 130 12.08 -5.83 7.58
C LEU A 130 10.72 -6.53 7.45
N ALA A 131 10.21 -6.67 6.23
CA ALA A 131 8.95 -7.36 5.99
C ALA A 131 8.98 -8.80 6.49
N LYS A 132 10.10 -9.51 6.29
CA LYS A 132 10.33 -10.84 6.84
C LYS A 132 10.40 -10.83 8.36
N GLU A 133 11.18 -9.91 8.95
CA GLU A 133 11.35 -9.79 10.40
C GLU A 133 10.02 -9.56 11.12
N TYR A 134 9.20 -8.64 10.60
CA TYR A 134 7.89 -8.30 11.16
C TYR A 134 6.76 -9.20 10.67
N ASN A 135 7.05 -10.18 9.80
CA ASN A 135 6.06 -11.10 9.21
C ASN A 135 4.87 -10.36 8.58
N ILE A 136 5.12 -9.22 7.94
CA ILE A 136 4.11 -8.42 7.25
C ILE A 136 4.05 -8.77 5.77
N LYS A 137 2.85 -8.76 5.19
CA LYS A 137 2.63 -9.06 3.77
C LYS A 137 2.88 -7.81 2.93
N MET A 138 3.25 -8.01 1.66
CA MET A 138 3.42 -6.96 0.66
C MET A 138 2.40 -7.10 -0.45
N GLU A 139 1.77 -5.99 -0.84
CA GLU A 139 0.85 -5.99 -1.98
C GLU A 139 1.58 -6.00 -3.32
N ASP A 140 1.11 -6.87 -4.21
CA ASP A 140 1.34 -6.81 -5.66
C ASP A 140 0.12 -6.15 -6.29
N ASN A 141 0.12 -4.81 -6.37
CA ASN A 141 -1.04 -3.99 -6.64
C ASN A 141 -1.06 -3.49 -8.10
N THR A 142 -2.13 -3.83 -8.83
CA THR A 142 -2.23 -3.54 -10.26
C THR A 142 -2.73 -2.14 -10.61
N LYS A 143 -3.14 -1.32 -9.64
CA LYS A 143 -3.78 -0.01 -9.89
C LYS A 143 -2.87 0.99 -10.61
N ALA A 144 -1.58 1.01 -10.32
CA ALA A 144 -0.64 1.89 -11.02
C ALA A 144 -0.65 1.63 -12.53
N HIS A 145 -0.76 0.37 -12.94
CA HIS A 145 -0.84 -0.02 -14.34
C HIS A 145 -2.15 0.46 -15.01
N TYR A 146 -3.30 0.08 -14.47
CA TYR A 146 -4.56 0.35 -15.16
C TYR A 146 -5.08 1.80 -14.98
N SER A 147 -4.68 2.52 -13.93
CA SER A 147 -5.14 3.88 -13.66
C SER A 147 -4.14 4.95 -14.10
N TYR A 148 -2.85 4.69 -14.00
CA TYR A 148 -1.79 5.66 -14.29
C TYR A 148 -0.93 5.25 -15.50
N HIS A 149 -1.29 4.13 -16.16
CA HIS A 149 -0.58 3.61 -17.34
C HIS A 149 0.90 3.30 -17.09
N HIS A 150 1.25 2.95 -15.84
CA HIS A 150 2.61 2.53 -15.52
C HIS A 150 2.94 1.21 -16.27
N PRO A 151 4.15 1.05 -16.81
CA PRO A 151 4.52 -0.17 -17.54
C PRO A 151 4.50 -1.42 -16.67
N ASP A 152 4.91 -1.33 -15.42
CA ASP A 152 4.86 -2.48 -14.50
C ASP A 152 3.41 -2.82 -14.16
N VAL A 153 3.10 -4.12 -14.23
CA VAL A 153 1.83 -4.65 -13.73
C VAL A 153 2.05 -5.10 -12.28
N GLY A 154 1.71 -4.24 -11.34
CA GLY A 154 1.96 -4.50 -9.92
C GLY A 154 3.34 -4.02 -9.46
N LEU A 155 3.99 -4.80 -8.58
CA LEU A 155 5.32 -4.51 -8.08
C LEU A 155 6.36 -4.41 -9.20
N ASN A 156 7.36 -3.54 -9.01
CA ASN A 156 8.57 -3.61 -9.80
C ASN A 156 9.18 -5.03 -9.72
N ASP A 157 9.67 -5.55 -10.85
CA ASP A 157 10.12 -6.94 -10.95
C ASP A 157 11.30 -7.24 -10.01
N ASP A 158 12.27 -6.33 -9.90
CA ASP A 158 13.40 -6.51 -8.98
C ASP A 158 12.93 -6.55 -7.53
N PHE A 159 12.03 -5.65 -7.15
CA PHE A 159 11.45 -5.66 -5.81
C PHE A 159 10.66 -6.94 -5.53
N ARG A 160 9.83 -7.38 -6.47
CA ARG A 160 9.08 -8.65 -6.37
C ARG A 160 10.01 -9.84 -6.18
N ASN A 161 11.10 -9.92 -6.96
CA ASN A 161 12.08 -11.00 -6.87
C ASN A 161 12.79 -11.00 -5.52
N ILE A 162 13.22 -9.83 -5.04
CA ILE A 162 13.87 -9.68 -3.73
C ILE A 162 12.92 -10.09 -2.59
N LEU A 163 11.64 -9.74 -2.66
CA LEU A 163 10.63 -10.19 -1.68
C LEU A 163 10.47 -11.72 -1.69
N LYS A 164 10.40 -12.35 -2.88
CA LYS A 164 10.33 -13.81 -3.02
C LYS A 164 11.58 -14.50 -2.45
N GLU A 165 12.78 -14.02 -2.76
CA GLU A 165 14.06 -14.53 -2.23
C GLU A 165 14.13 -14.48 -0.70
N ASN A 166 13.51 -13.45 -0.09
CA ASN A 166 13.42 -13.32 1.36
C ASN A 166 12.25 -14.12 1.98
N ASN A 167 11.46 -14.84 1.16
CA ASN A 167 10.25 -15.56 1.58
C ASN A 167 9.20 -14.65 2.23
N VAL A 168 9.10 -13.41 1.76
CA VAL A 168 8.02 -12.49 2.15
C VAL A 168 6.75 -12.88 1.42
N GLN A 169 5.63 -12.92 2.14
CA GLN A 169 4.34 -13.22 1.52
C GLN A 169 3.88 -12.03 0.66
N ILE A 170 3.64 -12.29 -0.63
CA ILE A 170 3.10 -11.31 -1.58
C ILE A 170 1.61 -11.61 -1.80
N VAL A 171 0.78 -10.58 -1.77
CA VAL A 171 -0.68 -10.66 -1.92
C VAL A 171 -1.10 -9.80 -3.10
N THR A 172 -1.84 -10.38 -4.05
CA THR A 172 -2.35 -9.64 -5.19
C THR A 172 -3.51 -8.73 -4.79
N ALA A 173 -3.47 -7.47 -5.24
CA ALA A 173 -4.53 -6.49 -5.03
C ALA A 173 -4.80 -5.67 -6.30
N SER A 174 -6.06 -5.34 -6.54
CA SER A 174 -6.44 -4.41 -7.61
C SER A 174 -6.76 -3.02 -7.11
N ASP A 175 -6.85 -2.81 -5.78
CA ASP A 175 -7.25 -1.55 -5.18
C ASP A 175 -8.52 -0.98 -5.83
N ALA A 176 -9.53 -1.86 -5.95
CA ALA A 176 -10.76 -1.59 -6.66
C ALA A 176 -11.62 -0.55 -5.94
N HIS A 177 -11.93 0.55 -6.61
CA HIS A 177 -12.85 1.58 -6.12
C HIS A 177 -14.25 1.43 -6.73
N TYR A 178 -14.37 0.62 -7.77
CA TYR A 178 -15.63 0.25 -8.45
C TYR A 178 -15.68 -1.25 -8.66
N PRO A 179 -16.88 -1.86 -8.74
CA PRO A 179 -17.03 -3.30 -9.01
C PRO A 179 -16.30 -3.79 -10.27
N SER A 180 -16.20 -2.94 -11.30
CA SER A 180 -15.49 -3.23 -12.55
C SER A 180 -13.97 -3.34 -12.40
N ASP A 181 -13.41 -2.84 -11.30
CA ASP A 181 -11.97 -2.83 -11.07
C ASP A 181 -11.51 -4.02 -10.22
N VAL A 182 -12.46 -4.82 -9.69
CA VAL A 182 -12.13 -6.03 -8.92
C VAL A 182 -11.37 -7.01 -9.80
N ALA A 183 -10.19 -7.41 -9.34
CA ALA A 183 -9.25 -8.30 -10.03
C ALA A 183 -8.77 -7.79 -11.40
N ARG A 184 -8.86 -6.49 -11.65
CA ARG A 184 -8.45 -5.89 -12.92
C ARG A 184 -6.95 -6.07 -13.15
N CYS A 185 -6.57 -6.56 -14.32
CA CYS A 185 -5.21 -6.87 -14.74
C CYS A 185 -4.51 -8.00 -13.94
N PHE A 186 -5.22 -8.81 -13.17
CA PHE A 186 -4.62 -9.97 -12.48
C PHE A 186 -4.08 -11.02 -13.44
N GLU A 187 -4.70 -11.16 -14.63
CA GLU A 187 -4.28 -12.06 -15.69
C GLU A 187 -2.92 -11.68 -16.30
N LEU A 188 -2.45 -10.45 -16.07
CA LEU A 188 -1.16 -9.95 -16.55
C LEU A 188 -0.03 -10.14 -15.53
N LEU A 189 -0.36 -10.47 -14.28
CA LEU A 189 0.64 -10.78 -13.28
C LEU A 189 1.27 -12.14 -13.57
N ASP A 190 2.58 -12.26 -13.33
CA ASP A 190 3.27 -13.53 -13.47
C ASP A 190 2.57 -14.63 -12.64
N PRO A 191 2.42 -15.84 -13.21
CA PRO A 191 1.87 -16.96 -12.48
C PRO A 191 2.75 -17.24 -11.24
N ARG A 192 2.10 -17.39 -10.10
CA ARG A 192 2.74 -17.64 -8.80
C ARG A 192 3.20 -19.09 -8.67
#